data_e541a197c49810e2b673df13b319b29d
#
_entry.id   e541a197c49810e2b673df13b319b29d
#
_cell.length_a   1.000
_cell.length_b   1.000
_cell.length_c   1.000
_cell.angle_alpha   90.00
_cell.angle_beta   90.00
_cell.angle_gamma   90.00
#
_symmetry.space_group_name_H-M   'P 1'
#
loop_
_entity.id
_entity.type
_entity.pdbx_description
1 polymer ?
#
loop_
_entity_poly.entity_id
_entity_poly.type
_entity_poly.pdbx_seq_one_letter_code
_entity_poly.pdbx_strand_id
1 'polypeptide(L)'
;STSLRTRLRLDFDEIAILLFIIFYWVISITGNLNIGVRHVLPTFPFMYLLIIGQLKRWLEHRAETSAVSKGRFTLVIFLLAFYVISSLTVYPHFIAYFNEFAGGPDGGYRYIVDSNLDWGQDLRRLKKFVEKNNIDKIKVDYFGGGDVKYYLGDRAELWHADNGPTTGWLAVSATFLQTSRAYSWASYEWLDEHEPVEKIGYSIFVYNIKK
;
A
#
# COMPACT_ATOMS: atom_id res chain seq x y z
N SER A 1 -1.54 32.99 35.22
CA SER A 1 -1.72 31.58 34.77
C SER A 1 -2.91 31.49 33.79
N THR A 2 -2.76 32.05 32.61
CA THR A 2 -3.80 32.08 31.56
C THR A 2 -3.27 31.47 30.27
N SER A 3 -2.41 30.49 30.36
CA SER A 3 -1.91 29.78 29.20
C SER A 3 -2.37 28.35 29.25
N LEU A 4 -2.89 27.84 28.17
CA LEU A 4 -3.30 26.45 27.86
C LEU A 4 -4.82 26.23 27.73
N ARG A 5 -5.59 27.24 27.37
CA ARG A 5 -6.92 27.01 26.81
C ARG A 5 -7.00 27.52 25.36
N THR A 6 -6.15 27.01 24.49
CA THR A 6 -6.50 26.93 23.07
C THR A 6 -7.57 25.84 22.98
N ARG A 7 -8.81 26.18 23.40
CA ARG A 7 -9.95 25.28 23.22
C ARG A 7 -10.07 25.10 21.71
N LEU A 8 -9.88 23.88 21.27
CA LEU A 8 -10.41 23.40 20.00
C LEU A 8 -11.92 23.65 20.06
N ARG A 9 -12.35 24.84 19.62
CA ARG A 9 -13.77 25.14 19.43
C ARG A 9 -14.12 24.48 18.11
N LEU A 10 -14.74 23.32 18.19
CA LEU A 10 -15.40 22.70 17.05
C LEU A 10 -16.76 23.38 16.89
N ASP A 11 -17.01 23.88 15.70
CA ASP A 11 -18.33 24.34 15.31
C ASP A 11 -19.27 23.16 15.12
N PHE A 12 -20.59 23.40 15.11
CA PHE A 12 -21.58 22.33 14.97
C PHE A 12 -21.32 21.44 13.75
N ASP A 13 -20.97 22.04 12.62
CA ASP A 13 -20.69 21.32 11.36
C ASP A 13 -19.46 20.42 11.50
N GLU A 14 -18.42 20.87 12.19
CA GLU A 14 -17.22 20.07 12.44
C GLU A 14 -17.49 18.89 13.38
N ILE A 15 -18.35 19.10 14.38
CA ILE A 15 -18.79 18.00 15.27
C ILE A 15 -19.58 16.97 14.47
N ALA A 16 -20.50 17.40 13.59
CA ALA A 16 -21.29 16.52 12.76
C ALA A 16 -20.40 15.69 11.81
N ILE A 17 -19.42 16.33 11.16
CA ILE A 17 -18.44 15.68 10.30
C ILE A 17 -17.60 14.67 11.10
N LEU A 18 -17.10 15.05 12.26
CA LEU A 18 -16.31 14.16 13.11
C LEU A 18 -17.11 12.93 13.56
N LEU A 19 -18.35 13.12 13.97
CA LEU A 19 -19.24 12.02 14.36
C LEU A 19 -19.52 11.08 13.18
N PHE A 20 -19.73 11.62 11.98
CA PHE A 20 -19.88 10.81 10.77
C PHE A 20 -18.65 9.96 10.51
N ILE A 21 -17.45 10.55 10.57
CA ILE A 21 -16.18 9.83 10.36
C ILE A 21 -16.04 8.72 11.40
N ILE A 22 -16.21 9.03 12.69
CA ILE A 22 -16.07 8.05 13.79
C ILE A 22 -17.06 6.89 13.60
N PHE A 23 -18.34 7.20 13.36
CA PHE A 23 -19.38 6.19 13.16
C PHE A 23 -19.08 5.28 11.96
N TYR A 24 -18.65 5.88 10.84
CA TYR A 24 -18.29 5.13 9.64
C TYR A 24 -17.10 4.20 9.89
N TRP A 25 -16.08 4.69 10.59
CA TRP A 25 -14.90 3.89 10.92
C TRP A 25 -15.22 2.76 11.91
N VAL A 26 -16.04 3.03 12.92
CA VAL A 26 -16.48 1.98 13.86
C VAL A 26 -17.18 0.85 13.11
N ILE A 27 -18.14 1.17 12.22
CA ILE A 27 -18.82 0.16 11.40
C ILE A 27 -17.85 -0.59 10.51
N SER A 28 -16.90 0.13 9.89
CA SER A 28 -15.90 -0.48 8.99
C SER A 28 -14.96 -1.43 9.71
N ILE A 29 -14.56 -1.12 10.95
CA ILE A 29 -13.64 -1.95 11.76
C ILE A 29 -14.38 -3.16 12.34
N THR A 30 -15.63 -2.99 12.75
CA THR A 30 -16.44 -4.08 13.35
C THR A 30 -17.09 -4.99 12.32
N GLY A 31 -17.12 -4.57 11.06
CA GLY A 31 -17.67 -5.35 9.96
C GLY A 31 -16.73 -6.48 9.52
N ASN A 32 -17.32 -7.55 8.99
CA ASN A 32 -16.56 -8.71 8.48
C ASN A 32 -15.99 -8.48 7.06
N LEU A 33 -16.31 -7.35 6.42
CA LEU A 33 -15.85 -7.02 5.08
C LEU A 33 -14.61 -6.13 5.16
N ASN A 34 -13.43 -6.71 4.95
CA ASN A 34 -12.19 -5.96 4.88
C ASN A 34 -11.68 -5.88 3.44
N ILE A 35 -12.00 -4.79 2.77
CA ILE A 35 -11.53 -4.48 1.42
C ILE A 35 -10.46 -3.36 1.42
N GLY A 36 -9.86 -3.11 2.58
CA GLY A 36 -8.79 -2.15 2.78
C GLY A 36 -9.23 -0.68 2.72
N VAL A 37 -8.30 0.20 2.31
CA VAL A 37 -8.47 1.66 2.35
C VAL A 37 -9.69 2.16 1.58
N ARG A 38 -10.08 1.47 0.50
CA ARG A 38 -11.26 1.89 -0.29
C ARG A 38 -12.58 1.79 0.48
N HIS A 39 -12.65 0.96 1.53
CA HIS A 39 -13.83 0.91 2.39
C HIS A 39 -14.03 2.22 3.16
N VAL A 40 -12.96 2.92 3.50
CA VAL A 40 -13.01 4.17 4.26
C VAL A 40 -12.81 5.43 3.40
N LEU A 41 -12.59 5.28 2.08
CA LEU A 41 -12.45 6.41 1.14
C LEU A 41 -13.56 7.47 1.25
N PRO A 42 -14.85 7.11 1.47
CA PRO A 42 -15.91 8.11 1.61
C PRO A 42 -15.69 9.12 2.75
N THR A 43 -14.87 8.78 3.74
CA THR A 43 -14.57 9.68 4.87
C THR A 43 -13.44 10.69 4.55
N PHE A 44 -12.61 10.44 3.53
CA PHE A 44 -11.43 11.27 3.23
C PHE A 44 -11.76 12.73 2.91
N PRO A 45 -12.77 13.06 2.09
CA PRO A 45 -13.14 14.45 1.84
C PRO A 45 -13.48 15.20 3.14
N PHE A 46 -14.19 14.54 4.04
CA PHE A 46 -14.58 15.09 5.34
C PHE A 46 -13.38 15.27 6.27
N MET A 47 -12.44 14.33 6.27
CA MET A 47 -11.18 14.44 6.99
C MET A 47 -10.38 15.65 6.49
N TYR A 48 -10.27 15.83 5.17
CA TYR A 48 -9.57 16.99 4.59
C TYR A 48 -10.23 18.31 4.98
N LEU A 49 -11.56 18.39 4.97
CA LEU A 49 -12.28 19.60 5.42
C LEU A 49 -11.95 19.95 6.87
N LEU A 50 -11.97 18.96 7.77
CA LEU A 50 -11.59 19.17 9.17
C LEU A 50 -10.13 19.61 9.31
N ILE A 51 -9.21 18.92 8.64
CA ILE A 51 -7.79 19.24 8.70
C ILE A 51 -7.53 20.66 8.22
N ILE A 52 -8.08 21.03 7.06
CA ILE A 52 -7.89 22.37 6.47
C ILE A 52 -8.50 23.46 7.38
N GLY A 53 -9.69 23.23 7.92
CA GLY A 53 -10.34 24.16 8.85
C GLY A 53 -9.51 24.39 10.11
N GLN A 54 -9.00 23.32 10.73
CA GLN A 54 -8.14 23.43 11.91
C GLN A 54 -6.77 24.04 11.59
N LEU A 55 -6.19 23.65 10.46
CA LEU A 55 -4.90 24.20 10.00
C LEU A 55 -4.98 25.71 9.76
N LYS A 56 -6.04 26.16 9.09
CA LYS A 56 -6.29 27.59 8.87
C LYS A 56 -6.36 28.32 10.20
N ARG A 57 -7.19 27.88 11.15
CA ARG A 57 -7.31 28.48 12.48
C ARG A 57 -5.99 28.50 13.24
N TRP A 58 -5.20 27.41 13.15
CA TRP A 58 -3.91 27.34 13.80
C TRP A 58 -2.87 28.29 13.21
N LEU A 59 -2.88 28.51 11.90
CA LEU A 59 -2.00 29.47 11.22
C LEU A 59 -2.41 30.93 11.48
N GLU A 60 -3.72 31.21 11.52
CA GLU A 60 -4.27 32.54 11.77
C GLU A 60 -4.25 32.95 13.24
N HIS A 61 -4.14 31.96 14.15
CA HIS A 61 -4.08 32.24 15.60
C HIS A 61 -2.86 33.14 15.87
N ARG A 62 -3.10 34.28 16.56
CA ARG A 62 -2.06 35.26 16.90
C ARG A 62 -0.85 34.55 17.50
N ALA A 63 0.23 34.53 16.73
CA ALA A 63 1.53 34.10 17.23
C ALA A 63 2.08 35.19 18.13
N GLU A 64 2.55 34.83 19.32
CA GLU A 64 3.16 35.80 20.28
C GLU A 64 4.38 36.49 19.65
N THR A 65 5.02 35.84 18.68
CA THR A 65 6.16 36.38 17.93
C THR A 65 6.11 36.02 16.44
N SER A 66 6.72 36.87 15.60
CA SER A 66 6.91 36.60 14.17
C SER A 66 7.65 35.28 13.91
N ALA A 67 8.55 34.87 14.79
CA ALA A 67 9.29 33.63 14.69
C ALA A 67 8.38 32.39 14.81
N VAL A 68 7.41 32.39 15.74
CA VAL A 68 6.44 31.31 15.92
C VAL A 68 5.53 31.18 14.68
N SER A 69 5.10 32.28 14.09
CA SER A 69 4.30 32.26 12.86
C SER A 69 5.09 31.67 11.69
N LYS A 70 6.35 32.08 11.51
CA LYS A 70 7.23 31.52 10.48
C LYS A 70 7.48 30.03 10.70
N GLY A 71 7.70 29.58 11.95
CA GLY A 71 7.90 28.18 12.29
C GLY A 71 6.70 27.31 11.93
N ARG A 72 5.47 27.77 12.20
CA ARG A 72 4.23 27.07 11.84
C ARG A 72 4.13 26.89 10.32
N PHE A 73 4.35 27.96 9.58
CA PHE A 73 4.31 27.92 8.12
C PHE A 73 5.38 26.99 7.53
N THR A 74 6.61 27.07 8.06
CA THR A 74 7.70 26.18 7.63
C THR A 74 7.36 24.72 7.89
N LEU A 75 6.76 24.38 9.04
CA LEU A 75 6.33 23.03 9.34
C LEU A 75 5.29 22.53 8.33
N VAL A 76 4.31 23.36 7.98
CA VAL A 76 3.29 22.97 6.97
C VAL A 76 3.93 22.69 5.61
N ILE A 77 4.82 23.59 5.16
CA ILE A 77 5.55 23.39 3.89
C ILE A 77 6.40 22.12 3.93
N PHE A 78 7.08 21.86 5.04
CA PHE A 78 7.88 20.65 5.21
C PHE A 78 7.01 19.38 5.10
N LEU A 79 5.86 19.34 5.79
CA LEU A 79 4.94 18.20 5.75
C LEU A 79 4.33 17.98 4.36
N LEU A 80 3.99 19.08 3.66
CA LEU A 80 3.51 19.01 2.28
C LEU A 80 4.61 18.50 1.33
N ALA A 81 5.83 19.02 1.47
CA ALA A 81 6.96 18.56 0.67
C ALA A 81 7.26 17.06 0.93
N PHE A 82 7.25 16.65 2.19
CA PHE A 82 7.39 15.24 2.56
C PHE A 82 6.32 14.36 1.90
N TYR A 83 5.05 14.77 1.97
CA TYR A 83 3.93 14.05 1.35
C TYR A 83 4.11 13.89 -0.17
N VAL A 84 4.50 14.99 -0.85
CA VAL A 84 4.74 14.96 -2.30
C VAL A 84 5.93 14.06 -2.65
N ILE A 85 7.04 14.20 -1.93
CA ILE A 85 8.25 13.40 -2.17
C ILE A 85 7.96 11.93 -1.94
N SER A 86 7.35 11.57 -0.80
CA SER A 86 6.96 10.19 -0.49
C SER A 86 6.09 9.57 -1.60
N SER A 87 5.12 10.32 -2.12
CA SER A 87 4.29 9.84 -3.23
C SER A 87 5.08 9.67 -4.53
N LEU A 88 6.00 10.58 -4.83
CA LEU A 88 6.78 10.55 -6.07
C LEU A 88 7.87 9.46 -6.07
N THR A 89 8.40 9.08 -4.92
CA THR A 89 9.43 8.03 -4.82
C THR A 89 8.92 6.66 -5.26
N VAL A 90 7.62 6.44 -5.26
CA VAL A 90 6.99 5.18 -5.69
C VAL A 90 6.71 5.14 -7.21
N TYR A 91 6.98 6.23 -7.93
CA TYR A 91 6.81 6.26 -9.39
C TYR A 91 7.63 5.17 -10.08
N PRO A 92 7.06 4.41 -11.02
CA PRO A 92 5.71 4.48 -11.59
C PRO A 92 4.71 3.49 -10.95
N HIS A 93 4.94 3.03 -9.71
CA HIS A 93 4.20 1.96 -9.06
C HIS A 93 3.19 2.49 -8.03
N PHE A 94 2.42 3.52 -8.37
CA PHE A 94 1.53 4.21 -7.42
C PHE A 94 0.48 3.31 -6.74
N ILE A 95 0.05 2.22 -7.38
CA ILE A 95 -0.89 1.25 -6.77
C ILE A 95 -0.23 0.57 -5.55
N ALA A 96 1.08 0.37 -5.60
CA ALA A 96 1.84 -0.23 -4.51
C ALA A 96 2.29 0.78 -3.44
N TYR A 97 1.74 2.00 -3.43
CA TYR A 97 2.10 2.98 -2.43
C TYR A 97 1.62 2.55 -1.04
N PHE A 98 2.55 2.49 -0.12
CA PHE A 98 2.33 2.41 1.30
C PHE A 98 3.19 3.47 1.98
N ASN A 99 2.73 3.98 3.11
CA ASN A 99 3.49 4.97 3.86
C ASN A 99 4.71 4.34 4.55
N GLU A 100 5.61 5.17 5.04
CA GLU A 100 6.87 4.77 5.67
C GLU A 100 6.66 3.93 6.93
N PHE A 101 5.56 4.13 7.67
CA PHE A 101 5.22 3.34 8.86
C PHE A 101 4.86 1.89 8.52
N ALA A 102 4.37 1.64 7.33
CA ALA A 102 4.12 0.30 6.80
C ALA A 102 5.36 -0.31 6.12
N GLY A 103 6.52 0.35 6.17
CA GLY A 103 7.73 -0.06 5.49
C GLY A 103 7.74 0.30 4.00
N GLY A 104 6.95 1.30 3.60
CA GLY A 104 6.83 1.72 2.21
C GLY A 104 6.25 0.62 1.31
N PRO A 105 6.43 0.73 -0.02
CA PRO A 105 5.92 -0.25 -0.98
C PRO A 105 6.54 -1.64 -0.80
N ASP A 106 7.76 -1.72 -0.26
CA ASP A 106 8.43 -2.99 0.01
C ASP A 106 7.84 -3.78 1.19
N GLY A 107 7.24 -3.10 2.15
CA GLY A 107 6.68 -3.70 3.36
C GLY A 107 5.17 -3.87 3.34
N GLY A 108 4.47 -3.08 2.52
CA GLY A 108 3.01 -2.97 2.51
C GLY A 108 2.27 -4.29 2.32
N TYR A 109 2.80 -5.20 1.51
CA TYR A 109 2.22 -6.52 1.24
C TYR A 109 2.02 -7.39 2.49
N ARG A 110 2.73 -7.09 3.59
CA ARG A 110 2.59 -7.81 4.86
C ARG A 110 1.32 -7.43 5.62
N TYR A 111 0.74 -6.28 5.32
CA TYR A 111 -0.46 -5.76 5.99
C TYR A 111 -1.71 -5.98 5.18
N ILE A 112 -1.63 -5.78 3.88
CA ILE A 112 -2.78 -5.91 2.99
C ILE A 112 -2.33 -6.19 1.57
N VAL A 113 -3.06 -7.04 0.88
CA VAL A 113 -2.83 -7.46 -0.51
C VAL A 113 -4.11 -7.30 -1.33
N ASP A 114 -4.29 -8.07 -2.39
CA ASP A 114 -5.40 -7.94 -3.31
C ASP A 114 -5.44 -6.52 -3.90
N SER A 115 -6.56 -6.02 -4.19
CA SER A 115 -6.83 -4.74 -4.83
C SER A 115 -6.29 -3.49 -4.13
N ASN A 116 -5.62 -3.61 -2.97
CA ASN A 116 -4.89 -2.53 -2.33
C ASN A 116 -3.42 -2.46 -2.77
N LEU A 117 -2.91 -3.49 -3.43
CA LEU A 117 -1.54 -3.60 -3.90
C LEU A 117 -1.48 -4.17 -5.32
N ASP A 118 -2.33 -5.15 -5.64
CA ASP A 118 -2.20 -6.02 -6.79
C ASP A 118 -3.52 -6.09 -7.58
N TRP A 119 -3.51 -5.57 -8.79
CA TRP A 119 -4.57 -5.64 -9.78
C TRP A 119 -4.12 -6.41 -11.03
N GLY A 120 -3.00 -7.10 -10.92
CA GLY A 120 -2.36 -7.75 -12.04
C GLY A 120 -1.65 -6.80 -13.00
N GLN A 121 -1.32 -5.59 -12.56
CA GLN A 121 -0.70 -4.54 -13.37
C GLN A 121 0.73 -4.86 -13.81
N ASP A 122 1.41 -5.81 -13.14
CA ASP A 122 2.84 -6.02 -13.33
C ASP A 122 3.23 -7.19 -14.25
N LEU A 123 2.25 -7.88 -14.86
CA LEU A 123 2.51 -9.00 -15.75
C LEU A 123 3.38 -8.60 -16.97
N ARG A 124 3.15 -7.40 -17.52
CA ARG A 124 4.00 -6.87 -18.60
C ARG A 124 5.44 -6.58 -18.13
N ARG A 125 5.61 -6.19 -16.86
CA ARG A 125 6.94 -5.98 -16.27
C ARG A 125 7.65 -7.30 -16.02
N LEU A 126 6.89 -8.32 -15.59
CA LEU A 126 7.41 -9.69 -15.46
C LEU A 126 7.92 -10.21 -16.81
N LYS A 127 7.17 -9.99 -17.90
CA LYS A 127 7.64 -10.33 -19.26
C LYS A 127 9.00 -9.68 -19.55
N LYS A 128 9.14 -8.38 -19.31
CA LYS A 128 10.41 -7.67 -19.56
C LYS A 128 11.56 -8.24 -18.72
N PHE A 129 11.29 -8.63 -17.49
CA PHE A 129 12.28 -9.25 -16.61
C PHE A 129 12.74 -10.61 -17.17
N VAL A 130 11.79 -11.46 -17.57
CA VAL A 130 12.07 -12.78 -18.16
C VAL A 130 12.88 -12.67 -19.44
N GLU A 131 12.54 -11.72 -20.31
CA GLU A 131 13.26 -11.45 -21.56
C GLU A 131 14.68 -10.93 -21.28
N LYS A 132 14.83 -9.94 -20.39
CA LYS A 132 16.11 -9.32 -20.02
C LYS A 132 17.11 -10.32 -19.44
N ASN A 133 16.60 -11.28 -18.65
CA ASN A 133 17.44 -12.27 -17.97
C ASN A 133 17.57 -13.59 -18.75
N ASN A 134 17.06 -13.65 -19.99
CA ASN A 134 17.08 -14.85 -20.84
C ASN A 134 16.56 -16.09 -20.13
N ILE A 135 15.44 -15.95 -19.41
CA ILE A 135 14.82 -17.05 -18.68
C ILE A 135 14.00 -17.89 -19.66
N ASP A 136 14.38 -19.15 -19.85
CA ASP A 136 13.72 -20.06 -20.80
C ASP A 136 12.41 -20.61 -20.25
N LYS A 137 12.37 -20.90 -18.93
CA LYS A 137 11.19 -21.42 -18.25
C LYS A 137 11.04 -20.76 -16.88
N ILE A 138 9.80 -20.36 -16.56
CA ILE A 138 9.43 -19.77 -15.28
C ILE A 138 8.05 -20.27 -14.86
N LYS A 139 7.94 -20.73 -13.63
CA LYS A 139 6.66 -21.06 -12.99
C LYS A 139 6.01 -19.77 -12.52
N VAL A 140 4.71 -19.66 -12.74
CA VAL A 140 4.00 -18.40 -12.47
C VAL A 140 2.69 -18.66 -11.77
N ASP A 141 2.54 -18.09 -10.56
CA ASP A 141 1.27 -17.97 -9.84
C ASP A 141 0.86 -16.51 -9.80
N TYR A 142 -0.03 -16.14 -10.72
CA TYR A 142 -0.35 -14.75 -11.01
C TYR A 142 -1.77 -14.38 -10.60
N PHE A 143 -1.91 -13.37 -9.76
CA PHE A 143 -3.17 -12.73 -9.40
C PHE A 143 -3.48 -11.61 -10.39
N GLY A 144 -4.60 -11.70 -11.10
CA GLY A 144 -5.06 -10.68 -12.03
C GLY A 144 -5.81 -11.23 -13.24
N GLY A 145 -6.41 -10.35 -14.02
CA GLY A 145 -7.19 -10.71 -15.21
C GLY A 145 -6.37 -10.87 -16.49
N GLY A 146 -5.03 -10.71 -16.44
CA GLY A 146 -4.17 -10.88 -17.61
C GLY A 146 -3.88 -12.34 -17.93
N ASP A 147 -3.77 -12.68 -19.21
CA ASP A 147 -3.36 -14.03 -19.63
C ASP A 147 -1.82 -14.17 -19.58
N VAL A 148 -1.33 -14.99 -18.67
CA VAL A 148 0.10 -15.27 -18.49
C VAL A 148 0.73 -15.83 -19.77
N LYS A 149 0.03 -16.71 -20.49
CA LYS A 149 0.54 -17.32 -21.73
C LYS A 149 0.61 -16.33 -22.87
N TYR A 150 -0.30 -15.36 -22.92
CA TYR A 150 -0.23 -14.29 -23.91
C TYR A 150 1.05 -13.46 -23.76
N TYR A 151 1.47 -13.17 -22.52
CA TYR A 151 2.65 -12.35 -22.27
C TYR A 151 3.96 -13.13 -22.33
N LEU A 152 4.00 -14.35 -21.81
CA LEU A 152 5.23 -15.13 -21.62
C LEU A 152 5.36 -16.32 -22.59
N GLY A 153 4.29 -16.67 -23.31
CA GLY A 153 4.28 -17.79 -24.25
C GLY A 153 4.62 -19.12 -23.59
N ASP A 154 5.39 -19.92 -24.29
CA ASP A 154 5.84 -21.23 -23.83
C ASP A 154 6.87 -21.19 -22.69
N ARG A 155 7.34 -19.99 -22.32
CA ARG A 155 8.22 -19.81 -21.16
C ARG A 155 7.49 -19.97 -19.84
N ALA A 156 6.18 -19.71 -19.82
CA ALA A 156 5.37 -19.78 -18.62
C ALA A 156 4.83 -21.20 -18.39
N GLU A 157 5.07 -21.70 -17.19
CA GLU A 157 4.41 -22.83 -16.60
C GLU A 157 3.49 -22.33 -15.48
N LEU A 158 2.18 -22.57 -15.57
CA LEU A 158 1.26 -22.17 -14.51
C LEU A 158 1.55 -23.00 -13.26
N TRP A 159 1.63 -22.32 -12.13
CA TRP A 159 1.93 -22.91 -10.84
C TRP A 159 0.93 -22.43 -9.81
N HIS A 160 0.68 -23.23 -8.79
CA HIS A 160 -0.17 -22.87 -7.66
C HIS A 160 0.45 -23.39 -6.38
N ALA A 161 0.06 -22.81 -5.24
CA ALA A 161 0.60 -23.16 -3.93
C ALA A 161 0.42 -24.65 -3.57
N ASP A 162 -0.64 -25.29 -4.05
CA ASP A 162 -0.93 -26.72 -3.84
C ASP A 162 0.03 -27.67 -4.59
N ASN A 163 0.77 -27.19 -5.56
CA ASN A 163 1.84 -27.94 -6.21
C ASN A 163 3.07 -28.13 -5.29
N GLY A 164 3.12 -27.42 -4.16
CA GLY A 164 4.19 -27.53 -3.17
C GLY A 164 5.52 -26.86 -3.59
N PRO A 165 6.60 -27.16 -2.87
CA PRO A 165 7.94 -26.64 -3.15
C PRO A 165 8.46 -27.03 -4.54
N THR A 166 9.23 -26.12 -5.16
CA THR A 166 9.77 -26.33 -6.49
C THR A 166 11.20 -25.78 -6.60
N THR A 167 11.85 -26.01 -7.73
CA THR A 167 13.18 -25.49 -8.06
C THR A 167 13.17 -24.72 -9.37
N GLY A 168 14.19 -23.90 -9.59
CA GLY A 168 14.30 -23.01 -10.75
C GLY A 168 13.57 -21.69 -10.53
N TRP A 169 13.18 -21.05 -11.63
CA TRP A 169 12.50 -19.76 -11.59
C TRP A 169 11.03 -19.90 -11.21
N LEU A 170 10.61 -19.11 -10.22
CA LEU A 170 9.23 -19.03 -9.73
C LEU A 170 8.86 -17.55 -9.54
N ALA A 171 7.74 -17.14 -10.10
CA ALA A 171 7.12 -15.84 -9.89
C ALA A 171 5.78 -16.02 -9.20
N VAL A 172 5.60 -15.37 -8.04
CA VAL A 172 4.36 -15.45 -7.25
C VAL A 172 3.83 -14.06 -6.97
N SER A 173 2.57 -13.81 -7.25
CA SER A 173 1.90 -12.57 -6.86
C SER A 173 1.86 -12.42 -5.34
N ALA A 174 2.06 -11.19 -4.84
CA ALA A 174 2.00 -10.85 -3.43
C ALA A 174 0.69 -11.33 -2.78
N THR A 175 -0.41 -11.26 -3.52
CA THR A 175 -1.72 -11.72 -3.08
C THR A 175 -1.71 -13.21 -2.78
N PHE A 176 -1.24 -14.05 -3.70
CA PHE A 176 -1.19 -15.49 -3.47
C PHE A 176 -0.12 -15.88 -2.45
N LEU A 177 1.01 -15.17 -2.42
CA LEU A 177 2.03 -15.36 -1.40
C LEU A 177 1.48 -15.20 0.02
N GLN A 178 0.61 -14.20 0.25
CA GLN A 178 0.02 -13.94 1.56
C GLN A 178 -1.23 -14.77 1.84
N THR A 179 -2.15 -14.87 0.88
CA THR A 179 -3.42 -15.56 1.11
C THR A 179 -3.25 -17.07 1.25
N SER A 180 -2.23 -17.66 0.61
CA SER A 180 -1.93 -19.08 0.76
C SER A 180 -1.58 -19.47 2.20
N ARG A 181 -1.07 -18.54 3.01
CA ARG A 181 -0.74 -18.78 4.43
C ARG A 181 -1.96 -19.14 5.29
N ALA A 182 -3.17 -18.84 4.82
CA ALA A 182 -4.39 -19.26 5.49
C ALA A 182 -4.68 -20.78 5.36
N TYR A 183 -3.95 -21.49 4.50
CA TYR A 183 -4.20 -22.88 4.17
C TYR A 183 -2.95 -23.72 4.45
N SER A 184 -3.03 -24.62 5.43
CA SER A 184 -1.90 -25.48 5.84
C SER A 184 -1.45 -26.49 4.78
N TRP A 185 -2.30 -26.78 3.80
CA TRP A 185 -2.08 -27.80 2.74
C TRP A 185 -1.59 -27.20 1.42
N ALA A 186 -1.66 -25.88 1.27
CA ALA A 186 -1.31 -25.15 0.04
C ALA A 186 -0.72 -23.78 0.40
N SER A 187 0.53 -23.75 0.88
CA SER A 187 1.17 -22.52 1.36
C SER A 187 2.52 -22.27 0.70
N TYR A 188 2.83 -21.00 0.49
CA TYR A 188 4.15 -20.54 0.10
C TYR A 188 5.08 -20.23 1.30
N GLU A 189 4.76 -20.69 2.53
CA GLU A 189 5.60 -20.49 3.72
C GLU A 189 7.04 -20.98 3.54
N TRP A 190 7.22 -22.02 2.73
CA TRP A 190 8.55 -22.51 2.40
C TRP A 190 9.43 -21.49 1.66
N LEU A 191 8.84 -20.45 1.05
CA LEU A 191 9.59 -19.33 0.46
C LEU A 191 10.14 -18.36 1.50
N ASP A 192 9.76 -18.45 2.77
CA ASP A 192 10.30 -17.60 3.83
C ASP A 192 11.80 -17.83 4.08
N GLU A 193 12.31 -18.99 3.70
CA GLU A 193 13.74 -19.32 3.73
C GLU A 193 14.50 -18.79 2.49
N HIS A 194 13.79 -18.20 1.53
CA HIS A 194 14.35 -17.73 0.28
C HIS A 194 14.14 -16.21 0.10
N GLU A 195 15.20 -15.50 -0.24
CA GLU A 195 15.06 -14.11 -0.65
C GLU A 195 14.64 -14.01 -2.11
N PRO A 196 13.66 -13.15 -2.45
CA PRO A 196 13.32 -12.92 -3.85
C PRO A 196 14.48 -12.24 -4.59
N VAL A 197 14.79 -12.72 -5.78
CA VAL A 197 15.79 -12.11 -6.68
C VAL A 197 15.33 -10.73 -7.14
N GLU A 198 14.02 -10.56 -7.32
CA GLU A 198 13.42 -9.30 -7.77
C GLU A 198 11.97 -9.20 -7.29
N LYS A 199 11.52 -7.99 -6.99
CA LYS A 199 10.11 -7.65 -6.75
C LYS A 199 9.60 -6.81 -7.91
N ILE A 200 8.88 -7.42 -8.81
CA ILE A 200 8.36 -6.76 -10.00
C ILE A 200 7.17 -5.87 -9.62
N GLY A 201 7.40 -4.56 -9.64
CA GLY A 201 6.36 -3.57 -9.31
C GLY A 201 5.80 -3.68 -7.91
N TYR A 202 6.51 -4.37 -7.01
CA TYR A 202 6.10 -4.71 -5.64
C TYR A 202 4.92 -5.70 -5.53
N SER A 203 4.33 -6.13 -6.66
CA SER A 203 3.18 -7.04 -6.68
C SER A 203 3.53 -8.48 -7.07
N ILE A 204 4.68 -8.72 -7.72
CA ILE A 204 5.13 -10.07 -8.11
C ILE A 204 6.53 -10.30 -7.56
N PHE A 205 6.69 -11.35 -6.77
CA PHE A 205 7.96 -11.78 -6.19
C PHE A 205 8.57 -12.87 -7.05
N VAL A 206 9.79 -12.65 -7.51
CA VAL A 206 10.52 -13.61 -8.36
C VAL A 206 11.64 -14.26 -7.57
N TYR A 207 11.65 -15.58 -7.57
CA TYR A 207 12.64 -16.42 -6.91
C TYR A 207 13.43 -17.24 -7.92
N ASN A 208 14.68 -17.57 -7.59
CA ASN A 208 15.47 -18.57 -8.30
C ASN A 208 15.97 -19.59 -7.29
N ILE A 209 15.25 -20.69 -7.17
CA ILE A 209 15.44 -21.71 -6.13
C ILE A 209 16.42 -22.74 -6.64
N LYS A 210 17.59 -22.78 -6.00
CA LYS A 210 18.61 -23.79 -6.29
C LYS A 210 18.20 -25.13 -5.69
N LYS A 211 18.64 -26.21 -6.34
CA LYS A 211 18.48 -27.56 -5.76
C LYS A 211 19.28 -27.71 -4.49
#